data_325bb325894783f2523613cb0ae9f7f1
#
_entry.id   325bb325894783f2523613cb0ae9f7f1
#
_cell.length_a   1.000
_cell.length_b   1.000
_cell.length_c   1.000
_cell.angle_alpha   90.00
_cell.angle_beta   90.00
_cell.angle_gamma   90.00
#
_symmetry.space_group_name_H-M   'P 1'
#
loop_
_entity.id
_entity.type
_entity.pdbx_description
1 polymer ?
#
loop_
_entity_poly.entity_id
_entity_poly.type
_entity_poly.pdbx_seq_one_letter_code
_entity_poly.pdbx_strand_id
1 'polypeptide(L)'
;MRGRRYLAALLGAGAAVAAVPGLAQAASTRVLESTPAASAVISGRTSAFSVRFDRPVDHVRSTLTIMQDGKLVERLEPRLDSAPEVLFARAPTLAEGNYTLHWEVRTLAGSEVDKGDIPFSVKD
;
A
#
# COMPACT_ATOMS: atom_id res chain seq x y z
N MET A 1 -41.60 11.48 -34.77
CA MET A 1 -41.28 11.40 -34.37
C MET A 1 -40.72 11.47 -33.70
N ARG A 2 -40.50 11.51 -33.67
CA ARG A 2 -39.90 11.46 -32.96
C ARG A 2 -39.46 11.44 -31.95
N GLY A 3 -39.41 11.53 -31.75
CA GLY A 3 -38.83 11.41 -30.72
C GLY A 3 -38.56 11.27 -29.86
N ARG A 4 -38.48 11.06 -30.06
CA ARG A 4 -38.22 10.71 -29.16
C ARG A 4 -37.55 10.37 -28.49
N ARG A 5 -37.46 10.28 -28.77
CA ARG A 5 -36.86 9.81 -28.18
C ARG A 5 -36.15 9.90 -27.36
N TYR A 6 -35.87 9.97 -27.43
CA TYR A 6 -35.21 9.86 -26.66
C TYR A 6 -34.81 9.81 -25.69
N LEU A 7 -35.01 9.72 -25.85
CA LEU A 7 -34.58 9.48 -24.98
C LEU A 7 -34.04 9.23 -24.18
N ALA A 8 -34.17 9.06 -24.49
CA ALA A 8 -33.58 8.67 -23.85
C ALA A 8 -32.92 8.64 -23.18
N ALA A 9 -32.82 8.68 -23.23
CA ALA A 9 -32.09 8.51 -22.70
C ALA A 9 -31.69 8.52 -21.87
N LEU A 10 -31.80 8.47 -21.83
CA LEU A 10 -31.34 8.36 -21.13
C LEU A 10 -30.90 8.16 -20.33
N LEU A 11 -31.07 7.98 -20.41
CA LEU A 11 -30.64 7.69 -19.75
C LEU A 11 -30.09 7.57 -19.07
N GLY A 12 -30.10 7.56 -19.20
CA GLY A 12 -29.48 7.27 -18.61
C GLY A 12 -29.05 7.29 -17.95
N ALA A 13 -29.06 7.20 -18.07
CA ALA A 13 -28.54 7.08 -17.47
C ALA A 13 -28.05 7.09 -16.72
N GLY A 14 -28.15 7.05 -16.59
CA GLY A 14 -27.60 6.87 -15.95
C GLY A 14 -27.29 6.81 -15.18
N ALA A 15 -27.32 6.63 -15.22
CA ALA A 15 -26.89 6.43 -14.57
C ALA A 15 -26.49 6.23 -13.80
N ALA A 16 -26.59 6.06 -13.79
CA ALA A 16 -26.13 5.76 -13.14
C ALA A 16 -25.63 5.61 -12.42
N VAL A 17 -25.61 5.52 -12.45
CA VAL A 17 -25.04 5.27 -11.86
C VAL A 17 -24.60 5.28 -11.09
N ALA A 18 -24.65 5.29 -11.15
CA ALA A 18 -24.11 5.19 -10.50
C ALA A 18 -23.83 5.02 -9.63
N ALA A 19 -24.03 4.93 -9.51
CA ALA A 19 -23.67 4.78 -8.69
C ALA A 19 -23.13 4.46 -8.18
N VAL A 20 -22.99 4.31 -8.20
CA VAL A 20 -22.38 3.99 -7.69
C VAL A 20 -21.77 3.93 -7.11
N PRO A 21 -21.57 4.00 -7.17
CA PRO A 21 -20.81 3.93 -6.61
C PRO A 21 -20.43 3.99 -5.65
N GLY A 22 -20.48 4.44 -5.47
CA GLY A 22 -20.05 4.55 -4.60
C GLY A 22 -19.81 3.81 -3.68
N LEU A 23 -19.93 3.19 -3.85
CA LEU A 23 -19.71 2.58 -3.10
C LEU A 23 -18.79 2.80 -2.60
N ALA A 24 -18.84 3.40 -2.67
CA ALA A 24 -17.88 3.79 -2.21
C ALA A 24 -17.29 3.04 -1.33
N GLN A 25 -16.94 2.72 -1.43
CA GLN A 25 -16.37 2.01 -0.79
C GLN A 25 -15.60 2.40 0.17
N ALA A 26 -15.45 1.70 1.05
CA ALA A 26 -14.51 1.92 2.06
C ALA A 26 -13.19 2.24 1.41
N ALA A 27 -12.60 3.30 1.80
CA ALA A 27 -11.31 3.66 1.26
C ALA A 27 -10.27 2.66 1.72
N SER A 28 -9.43 2.24 0.81
CA SER A 28 -8.29 1.41 1.14
C SER A 28 -7.27 2.20 1.94
N THR A 29 -6.51 1.51 2.77
CA THR A 29 -5.39 2.09 3.48
C THR A 29 -4.33 2.51 2.47
N ARG A 30 -3.84 3.75 2.60
CA ARG A 30 -2.89 4.29 1.65
C ARG A 30 -1.59 4.67 2.33
N VAL A 31 -0.51 4.53 1.59
CA VAL A 31 0.81 4.96 2.03
C VAL A 31 0.93 6.46 1.84
N LEU A 32 1.28 7.18 2.89
CA LEU A 32 1.55 8.60 2.82
C LEU A 32 3.02 8.86 2.58
N GLU A 33 3.87 8.01 3.14
CA GLU A 33 5.30 8.23 3.07
C GLU A 33 6.02 6.93 3.44
N SER A 34 7.19 6.71 2.89
CA SER A 34 7.96 5.51 3.22
C SER A 34 9.46 5.80 3.15
N THR A 35 10.21 4.97 3.86
CA THR A 35 11.67 4.94 3.82
C THR A 35 12.08 3.49 3.66
N PRO A 36 12.66 3.10 2.55
CA PRO A 36 12.94 3.93 1.37
C PRO A 36 11.66 4.36 0.65
N ALA A 37 11.73 5.52 0.01
CA ALA A 37 10.63 6.00 -0.82
C ALA A 37 10.61 5.19 -2.12
N ALA A 38 9.49 5.27 -2.82
CA ALA A 38 9.35 4.58 -4.10
C ALA A 38 10.44 5.04 -5.07
N SER A 39 11.11 4.09 -5.68
CA SER A 39 12.18 4.31 -6.66
C SER A 39 13.44 4.94 -6.06
N ALA A 40 13.57 4.96 -4.75
CA ALA A 40 14.76 5.50 -4.10
C ALA A 40 15.94 4.56 -4.30
N VAL A 41 17.14 5.14 -4.25
CA VAL A 41 18.40 4.39 -4.26
C VAL A 41 19.02 4.57 -2.89
N ILE A 42 19.29 3.48 -2.20
CA ILE A 42 19.81 3.51 -0.83
C ILE A 42 21.11 2.71 -0.76
N SER A 43 21.85 2.93 0.32
CA SER A 43 23.00 2.11 0.65
C SER A 43 22.54 0.78 1.25
N GLY A 44 23.29 -0.28 1.01
CA GLY A 44 22.97 -1.58 1.59
C GLY A 44 23.02 -1.59 3.11
N ARG A 45 23.65 -0.59 3.72
CA ARG A 45 23.72 -0.47 5.17
C ARG A 45 22.50 0.23 5.76
N THR A 46 21.63 0.78 4.94
CA THR A 46 20.40 1.40 5.42
C THR A 46 19.56 0.34 6.10
N SER A 47 19.33 0.52 7.38
CA SER A 47 18.65 -0.51 8.16
C SER A 47 17.29 -0.06 8.70
N ALA A 48 16.94 1.20 8.57
CA ALA A 48 15.67 1.71 9.09
C ALA A 48 14.67 1.77 7.97
N PHE A 49 13.69 0.87 8.01
CA PHE A 49 12.63 0.82 7.00
C PHE A 49 11.33 1.19 7.69
N SER A 50 10.55 2.07 7.06
CA SER A 50 9.28 2.48 7.63
C SER A 50 8.28 2.79 6.54
N VAL A 51 6.99 2.58 6.87
CA VAL A 51 5.90 2.93 5.98
C VAL A 51 4.85 3.61 6.84
N ARG A 52 4.44 4.80 6.44
CA ARG A 52 3.43 5.57 7.13
C ARG A 52 2.14 5.52 6.33
N PHE A 53 1.07 5.19 7.01
CA PHE A 53 -0.24 5.02 6.39
C PHE A 53 -1.17 6.17 6.77
N ASP A 54 -2.30 6.25 6.08
CA ASP A 54 -3.27 7.31 6.31
C ASP A 54 -4.21 7.01 7.49
N ARG A 55 -3.97 5.90 8.21
CA ARG A 55 -4.80 5.51 9.37
C ARG A 55 -4.03 4.53 10.24
N PRO A 56 -4.46 4.36 11.49
CA PRO A 56 -3.80 3.39 12.37
C PRO A 56 -3.89 1.97 11.84
N VAL A 57 -2.83 1.21 12.04
CA VAL A 57 -2.74 -0.17 11.57
C VAL A 57 -2.40 -1.09 12.73
N ASP A 58 -2.72 -2.36 12.56
CA ASP A 58 -2.45 -3.39 13.56
C ASP A 58 -1.00 -3.85 13.41
N HIS A 59 -0.14 -3.45 14.34
CA HIS A 59 1.29 -3.75 14.26
C HIS A 59 1.59 -5.24 14.41
N VAL A 60 0.71 -5.99 15.05
CA VAL A 60 0.94 -7.41 15.28
C VAL A 60 0.59 -8.22 14.04
N ARG A 61 -0.48 -7.83 13.35
CA ARG A 61 -0.97 -8.61 12.21
C ARG A 61 -0.59 -8.03 10.86
N SER A 62 0.23 -6.99 10.85
CA SER A 62 0.71 -6.40 9.60
C SER A 62 2.13 -6.85 9.37
N THR A 63 2.52 -6.90 8.09
CA THR A 63 3.84 -7.42 7.73
C THR A 63 4.56 -6.51 6.75
N LEU A 64 5.88 -6.54 6.85
CA LEU A 64 6.78 -5.91 5.88
C LEU A 64 7.73 -6.98 5.40
N THR A 65 7.87 -7.10 4.09
CA THR A 65 8.81 -8.07 3.51
C THR A 65 9.60 -7.43 2.40
N ILE A 66 10.86 -7.84 2.27
CA ILE A 66 11.70 -7.40 1.17
C ILE A 66 11.70 -8.51 0.14
N MET A 67 11.34 -8.15 -1.08
CA MET A 67 11.24 -9.08 -2.20
C MET A 67 12.22 -8.71 -3.28
N GLN A 68 12.64 -9.70 -4.05
CA GLN A 68 13.49 -9.50 -5.22
C GLN A 68 13.10 -10.53 -6.27
N ASP A 69 12.73 -10.05 -7.45
CA ASP A 69 12.33 -10.92 -8.57
C ASP A 69 11.23 -11.89 -8.16
N GLY A 70 10.27 -11.41 -7.37
CA GLY A 70 9.14 -12.22 -6.93
C GLY A 70 9.45 -13.19 -5.82
N LYS A 71 10.67 -13.14 -5.26
CA LYS A 71 11.08 -14.06 -4.21
C LYS A 71 11.29 -13.32 -2.90
N LEU A 72 10.98 -13.97 -1.80
CA LEU A 72 11.20 -13.42 -0.48
C LEU A 72 12.70 -13.35 -0.20
N VAL A 73 13.19 -12.17 0.12
CA VAL A 73 14.57 -11.97 0.57
C VAL A 73 14.63 -11.96 2.08
N GLU A 74 13.75 -11.17 2.69
CA GLU A 74 13.76 -11.03 4.14
C GLU A 74 12.39 -10.62 4.63
N ARG A 75 11.93 -11.26 5.71
CA ARG A 75 10.72 -10.84 6.40
C ARG A 75 11.15 -9.95 7.55
N LEU A 76 10.63 -8.73 7.59
CA LEU A 76 10.98 -7.80 8.65
C LEU A 76 9.99 -7.92 9.81
N GLU A 77 10.46 -7.55 10.99
CA GLU A 77 9.63 -7.60 12.20
C GLU A 77 9.21 -6.18 12.56
N PRO A 78 7.96 -5.80 12.32
CA PRO A 78 7.53 -4.46 12.71
C PRO A 78 7.62 -4.27 14.22
N ARG A 79 8.11 -3.11 14.62
CA ARG A 79 8.20 -2.78 16.03
C ARG A 79 6.81 -2.44 16.55
N LEU A 80 6.56 -2.79 17.78
CA LEU A 80 5.24 -2.60 18.36
C LEU A 80 5.09 -1.23 19.03
N ASP A 81 6.18 -0.50 19.17
CA ASP A 81 6.18 0.77 19.87
C ASP A 81 6.27 1.98 18.95
N SER A 82 6.05 1.79 17.65
CA SER A 82 6.03 2.91 16.73
C SER A 82 4.66 3.59 16.75
N ALA A 83 4.56 4.74 16.05
CA ALA A 83 3.30 5.47 15.98
C ALA A 83 2.18 4.59 15.42
N PRO A 84 0.93 4.85 15.80
CA PRO A 84 -0.17 3.97 15.38
C PRO A 84 -0.29 3.78 13.88
N GLU A 85 0.05 4.78 13.08
CA GLU A 85 -0.09 4.71 11.63
C GLU A 85 1.21 4.31 10.92
N VAL A 86 2.24 3.91 11.66
CA VAL A 86 3.56 3.63 11.08
C VAL A 86 3.96 2.18 11.36
N LEU A 87 4.41 1.49 10.30
CA LEU A 87 5.16 0.25 10.47
C LEU A 87 6.64 0.59 10.33
N PHE A 88 7.38 0.30 11.36
CA PHE A 88 8.82 0.52 11.38
C PHE A 88 9.51 -0.80 11.68
N ALA A 89 10.55 -1.11 10.91
CA ALA A 89 11.30 -2.34 11.13
C ALA A 89 12.75 -2.15 10.75
N ARG A 90 13.60 -2.97 11.32
CA ARG A 90 15.00 -2.98 10.94
C ARG A 90 15.24 -4.02 9.87
N ALA A 91 16.09 -3.69 8.93
CA ALA A 91 16.45 -4.60 7.84
C ALA A 91 17.93 -4.94 7.93
N PRO A 92 18.31 -6.13 7.49
CA PRO A 92 19.73 -6.49 7.41
C PRO A 92 20.40 -5.74 6.28
N THR A 93 21.73 -5.83 6.22
CA THR A 93 22.49 -5.30 5.10
C THR A 93 22.08 -6.03 3.83
N LEU A 94 21.81 -5.27 2.77
CA LEU A 94 21.38 -5.84 1.50
C LEU A 94 22.47 -5.68 0.46
N ALA A 95 22.61 -6.67 -0.40
CA ALA A 95 23.49 -6.60 -1.55
C ALA A 95 22.92 -5.63 -2.57
N GLU A 96 23.77 -5.14 -3.46
CA GLU A 96 23.32 -4.26 -4.55
C GLU A 96 22.27 -4.99 -5.39
N GLY A 97 21.28 -4.26 -5.84
CA GLY A 97 20.24 -4.82 -6.67
C GLY A 97 18.95 -4.03 -6.57
N ASN A 98 17.95 -4.52 -7.28
CA ASN A 98 16.62 -3.95 -7.26
C ASN A 98 15.72 -4.79 -6.37
N TYR A 99 14.95 -4.12 -5.53
CA TYR A 99 14.11 -4.79 -4.53
C TYR A 99 12.74 -4.16 -4.50
N THR A 100 11.85 -4.80 -3.79
CA THR A 100 10.52 -4.28 -3.50
C THR A 100 10.26 -4.46 -2.01
N LEU A 101 9.80 -3.40 -1.36
CA LEU A 101 9.29 -3.49 0.00
C LEU A 101 7.80 -3.75 -0.11
N HIS A 102 7.41 -4.97 0.22
CA HIS A 102 6.01 -5.38 0.16
C HIS A 102 5.40 -5.23 1.54
N TRP A 103 4.25 -4.55 1.61
CA TRP A 103 3.56 -4.37 2.88
C TRP A 103 2.16 -4.98 2.79
N GLU A 104 1.75 -5.56 3.91
CA GLU A 104 0.36 -6.01 4.08
C GLU A 104 -0.10 -5.53 5.44
N VAL A 105 -1.21 -4.81 5.47
CA VAL A 105 -1.67 -4.22 6.72
C VAL A 105 -3.13 -4.56 6.96
N ARG A 106 -3.46 -4.65 8.23
CA ARG A 106 -4.83 -4.68 8.71
C ARG A 106 -5.05 -3.44 9.55
N THR A 107 -6.20 -2.80 9.40
CA THR A 107 -6.51 -1.67 10.25
C THR A 107 -7.01 -2.18 11.60
N LEU A 108 -6.95 -1.30 12.60
CA LEU A 108 -7.44 -1.68 13.93
C LEU A 108 -8.95 -1.91 13.93
N ALA A 109 -9.67 -1.18 13.09
CA ALA A 109 -11.13 -1.22 13.08
C ALA A 109 -11.68 -2.27 12.14
N GLY A 110 -10.87 -2.84 11.27
CA GLY A 110 -11.37 -3.74 10.25
C GLY A 110 -10.64 -5.05 10.20
N SER A 111 -11.15 -5.95 9.38
CA SER A 111 -10.52 -7.24 9.16
C SER A 111 -9.96 -7.38 7.75
N GLU A 112 -10.12 -6.35 6.94
CA GLU A 112 -9.63 -6.40 5.56
C GLU A 112 -8.13 -6.19 5.52
N VAL A 113 -7.52 -6.82 4.54
CA VAL A 113 -6.08 -6.70 4.32
C VAL A 113 -5.85 -5.82 3.11
N ASP A 114 -5.07 -4.77 3.29
CA ASP A 114 -4.59 -3.96 2.18
C ASP A 114 -3.12 -4.26 1.99
N LYS A 115 -2.65 -4.20 0.75
CA LYS A 115 -1.26 -4.52 0.45
C LYS A 115 -0.77 -3.69 -0.70
N GLY A 116 0.54 -3.57 -0.80
CA GLY A 116 1.16 -2.82 -1.87
C GLY A 116 2.65 -3.06 -1.92
N ASP A 117 3.27 -2.44 -2.91
CA ASP A 117 4.69 -2.63 -3.18
C ASP A 117 5.35 -1.28 -3.35
N ILE A 118 6.55 -1.16 -2.77
CA ILE A 118 7.37 0.04 -2.88
C ILE A 118 8.70 -0.38 -3.47
N PRO A 119 8.96 -0.07 -4.75
CA PRO A 119 10.22 -0.46 -5.37
C PRO A 119 11.35 0.44 -4.91
N PHE A 120 12.53 -0.14 -4.73
CA PHE A 120 13.73 0.61 -4.39
C PHE A 120 14.95 -0.15 -4.88
N SER A 121 16.09 0.53 -4.88
CA SER A 121 17.35 -0.08 -5.32
C SER A 121 18.40 0.13 -4.26
N VAL A 122 19.35 -0.78 -4.22
CA VAL A 122 20.52 -0.70 -3.35
C VAL A 122 21.76 -0.54 -4.21
N LYS A 123 22.55 0.46 -3.88
CA LYS A 123 23.85 0.70 -4.50
C LYS A 123 24.85 1.14 -3.45
N ASP A 124 26.05 0.64 -3.55
CA ASP A 124 27.14 1.04 -2.64
C ASP A 124 28.16 1.88 -3.33
#